data_cd681fd01b319ba302589ddcee7a68e4
#
_entry.id   cd681fd01b319ba302589ddcee7a68e4
#
_cell.length_a   1.000
_cell.length_b   1.000
_cell.length_c   1.000
_cell.angle_alpha   90.00
_cell.angle_beta   90.00
_cell.angle_gamma   90.00
#
_symmetry.space_group_name_H-M   'P 1'
#
loop_
_entity.id
_entity.type
_entity.pdbx_description
1 polymer ?
#
loop_
_entity_poly.entity_id
_entity_poly.type
_entity_poly.pdbx_seq_one_letter_code
_entity_poly.pdbx_strand_id
1 'polypeptide(L)'
;MKKSVFYTLFLGELLLIAGCMMYFYPLLPDTMAIHFGGDGQPDGWETKESFYIFYSLLVLGLSGLFQGLKVALPKMPVSLINMPNKEYWFAPERAKDSFGILTGFFERMTCALVLFLGLIFADTCVSNLREVVQLNTMTFIPLLLLFVGFVFWNVIWLLRKFNVVSSH
;
A
#
# COMPACT_ATOMS: atom_id res chain seq x y z
N MET A 1 -12.09 -10.12 3.88
CA MET A 1 -11.05 -10.89 4.62
C MET A 1 -11.51 -11.05 6.07
N LYS A 2 -11.21 -12.17 6.75
CA LYS A 2 -11.48 -12.27 8.19
C LYS A 2 -10.57 -11.28 8.93
N LYS A 3 -11.11 -10.56 9.93
CA LYS A 3 -10.35 -9.52 10.67
C LYS A 3 -9.03 -10.06 11.25
N SER A 4 -9.03 -11.27 11.81
CA SER A 4 -7.80 -11.91 12.33
C SER A 4 -6.74 -12.08 11.25
N VAL A 5 -7.12 -12.56 10.07
CA VAL A 5 -6.18 -12.74 8.93
C VAL A 5 -5.57 -11.42 8.50
N PHE A 6 -6.38 -10.36 8.40
CA PHE A 6 -5.87 -9.03 8.09
C PHE A 6 -4.81 -8.57 9.10
N TYR A 7 -5.12 -8.59 10.39
CA TYR A 7 -4.18 -8.10 11.41
C TYR A 7 -2.91 -8.95 11.48
N THR A 8 -3.02 -10.28 11.29
CA THR A 8 -1.85 -11.17 11.25
C THR A 8 -0.93 -10.82 10.06
N LEU A 9 -1.49 -10.66 8.87
CA LEU A 9 -0.71 -10.28 7.68
C LEU A 9 -0.09 -8.89 7.84
N PHE A 10 -0.90 -7.90 8.20
CA PHE A 10 -0.45 -6.51 8.33
C PHE A 10 0.67 -6.35 9.38
N LEU A 11 0.51 -6.95 10.55
CA LEU A 11 1.56 -6.94 11.59
C LEU A 11 2.81 -7.71 11.13
N GLY A 12 2.62 -8.85 10.46
CA GLY A 12 3.73 -9.62 9.89
C GLY A 12 4.53 -8.81 8.86
N GLU A 13 3.84 -8.08 7.98
CA GLU A 13 4.48 -7.19 7.00
C GLU A 13 5.26 -6.04 7.67
N LEU A 14 4.67 -5.40 8.69
CA LEU A 14 5.35 -4.33 9.45
C LEU A 14 6.59 -4.86 10.18
N LEU A 15 6.50 -6.03 10.81
CA LEU A 15 7.65 -6.67 11.47
C LEU A 15 8.73 -7.06 10.47
N LEU A 16 8.34 -7.54 9.28
CA LEU A 16 9.30 -7.85 8.22
C LEU A 16 10.04 -6.60 7.73
N ILE A 17 9.31 -5.50 7.49
CA ILE A 17 9.92 -4.21 7.11
C ILE A 17 10.86 -3.73 8.20
N ALA A 18 10.43 -3.75 9.47
CA ALA A 18 11.29 -3.36 10.60
C ALA A 18 12.56 -4.22 10.67
N GLY A 19 12.44 -5.54 10.49
CA GLY A 19 13.58 -6.46 10.41
C GLY A 19 14.52 -6.13 9.24
N CYS A 20 13.98 -5.84 8.05
CA CYS A 20 14.76 -5.38 6.90
C CYS A 20 15.48 -4.05 7.20
N MET A 21 14.79 -3.09 7.81
CA MET A 21 15.39 -1.81 8.20
C MET A 21 16.56 -2.01 9.17
N MET A 22 16.38 -2.83 10.19
CA MET A 22 17.44 -3.15 11.16
C MET A 22 18.61 -3.88 10.51
N TYR A 23 18.34 -4.80 9.58
CA TYR A 23 19.38 -5.56 8.88
C TYR A 23 20.22 -4.69 7.94
N PHE A 24 19.58 -3.83 7.15
CA PHE A 24 20.28 -3.02 6.16
C PHE A 24 20.98 -1.80 6.75
N TYR A 25 20.49 -1.23 7.87
CA TYR A 25 21.02 0.03 8.43
C TYR A 25 22.56 0.05 8.63
N PRO A 26 23.17 -0.98 9.27
CA PRO A 26 24.64 -0.98 9.45
C PRO A 26 25.42 -1.26 8.18
N LEU A 27 24.80 -1.79 7.14
CA LEU A 27 25.45 -2.16 5.89
C LEU A 27 25.49 -1.00 4.88
N LEU A 28 24.54 -0.07 4.99
CA LEU A 28 24.35 1.00 4.01
C LEU A 28 25.34 2.14 4.21
N PRO A 29 25.78 2.80 3.11
CA PRO A 29 26.59 4.00 3.19
C PRO A 29 25.82 5.17 3.81
N ASP A 30 26.55 6.18 4.33
CA ASP A 30 25.93 7.36 4.97
C ASP A 30 25.11 8.20 3.98
N THR A 31 25.49 8.21 2.71
CA THR A 31 24.73 8.84 1.62
C THR A 31 24.22 7.78 0.67
N MET A 32 22.91 7.78 0.41
CA MET A 32 22.22 6.79 -0.40
C MET A 32 21.59 7.42 -1.62
N ALA A 33 21.58 6.69 -2.73
CA ALA A 33 20.67 6.97 -3.83
C ALA A 33 19.24 6.60 -3.41
N ILE A 34 18.35 7.56 -3.49
CA ILE A 34 16.93 7.41 -3.09
C ILE A 34 15.95 7.60 -4.26
N HIS A 35 16.42 8.16 -5.35
CA HIS A 35 15.68 8.30 -6.59
C HIS A 35 16.53 7.81 -7.76
N PHE A 36 15.87 7.18 -8.74
CA PHE A 36 16.51 6.59 -9.91
C PHE A 36 15.72 6.96 -11.17
N GLY A 37 16.43 7.38 -12.20
CA GLY A 37 15.84 7.65 -13.50
C GLY A 37 15.28 6.41 -14.19
N GLY A 38 14.62 6.59 -15.33
CA GLY A 38 14.02 5.49 -16.10
C GLY A 38 15.03 4.46 -16.64
N ASP A 39 16.30 4.81 -16.72
CA ASP A 39 17.43 3.95 -17.05
C ASP A 39 18.01 3.21 -15.83
N GLY A 40 17.47 3.46 -14.64
CA GLY A 40 17.93 2.90 -13.38
C GLY A 40 19.15 3.61 -12.78
N GLN A 41 19.65 4.69 -13.41
CA GLN A 41 20.74 5.47 -12.83
C GLN A 41 20.25 6.36 -11.68
N PRO A 42 21.04 6.53 -10.59
CA PRO A 42 20.68 7.39 -9.49
C PRO A 42 20.73 8.87 -9.92
N ASP A 43 19.68 9.61 -9.62
CA ASP A 43 19.56 11.06 -9.87
C ASP A 43 19.10 11.85 -8.64
N GLY A 44 18.89 11.18 -7.49
CA GLY A 44 18.58 11.80 -6.20
C GLY A 44 19.28 11.08 -5.06
N TRP A 45 19.92 11.86 -4.16
CA TRP A 45 20.73 11.36 -3.05
C TRP A 45 20.31 12.02 -1.74
N GLU A 46 20.33 11.27 -0.65
CA GLU A 46 20.04 11.73 0.71
C GLU A 46 20.87 10.98 1.73
N THR A 47 20.89 11.49 2.97
CA THR A 47 21.49 10.74 4.07
C THR A 47 20.68 9.51 4.41
N LYS A 48 21.34 8.47 4.87
CA LYS A 48 20.70 7.23 5.33
C LYS A 48 19.62 7.50 6.38
N GLU A 49 19.87 8.38 7.32
CA GLU A 49 18.94 8.76 8.37
C GLU A 49 17.67 9.41 7.79
N SER A 50 17.84 10.40 6.88
CA SER A 50 16.72 11.05 6.19
C SER A 50 15.87 10.06 5.44
N PHE A 51 16.49 9.12 4.70
CA PHE A 51 15.78 8.06 3.99
C PHE A 51 14.96 7.17 4.93
N TYR A 52 15.55 6.72 6.05
CA TYR A 52 14.87 5.86 7.01
C TYR A 52 13.70 6.55 7.70
N ILE A 53 13.87 7.83 8.09
CA ILE A 53 12.79 8.63 8.69
C ILE A 53 11.65 8.82 7.68
N PHE A 54 11.98 9.28 6.46
CA PHE A 54 10.99 9.48 5.41
C PHE A 54 10.23 8.18 5.11
N TYR A 55 10.96 7.07 4.96
CA TYR A 55 10.35 5.78 4.63
C TYR A 55 9.43 5.26 5.74
N SER A 56 9.85 5.41 6.99
CA SER A 56 9.03 5.06 8.15
C SER A 56 7.74 5.89 8.18
N LEU A 57 7.85 7.20 7.98
CA LEU A 57 6.68 8.10 7.93
C LEU A 57 5.76 7.76 6.74
N LEU A 58 6.33 7.40 5.59
CA LEU A 58 5.55 6.99 4.41
C LEU A 58 4.73 5.72 4.69
N VAL A 59 5.38 4.66 5.19
CA VAL A 59 4.69 3.38 5.49
C VAL A 59 3.63 3.57 6.57
N LEU A 60 3.96 4.23 7.68
CA LEU A 60 3.03 4.44 8.79
C LEU A 60 1.91 5.41 8.41
N GLY A 61 2.22 6.50 7.70
CA GLY A 61 1.27 7.51 7.27
C GLY A 61 0.23 6.96 6.29
N LEU A 62 0.67 6.27 5.24
CA LEU A 62 -0.24 5.66 4.27
C LEU A 62 -1.06 4.52 4.88
N SER A 63 -0.45 3.68 5.71
CA SER A 63 -1.18 2.64 6.44
C SER A 63 -2.21 3.25 7.38
N GLY A 64 -1.83 4.28 8.12
CA GLY A 64 -2.71 5.04 9.02
C GLY A 64 -3.88 5.70 8.28
N LEU A 65 -3.62 6.27 7.09
CA LEU A 65 -4.65 6.85 6.23
C LEU A 65 -5.71 5.81 5.84
N PHE A 66 -5.30 4.64 5.33
CA PHE A 66 -6.26 3.60 4.94
C PHE A 66 -7.02 3.02 6.13
N GLN A 67 -6.35 2.82 7.29
CA GLN A 67 -7.03 2.39 8.50
C GLN A 67 -7.99 3.47 9.04
N GLY A 68 -7.59 4.74 8.96
CA GLY A 68 -8.44 5.90 9.30
C GLY A 68 -9.70 5.96 8.42
N LEU A 69 -9.55 5.82 7.11
CA LEU A 69 -10.68 5.77 6.17
C LEU A 69 -11.63 4.60 6.49
N LYS A 70 -11.09 3.41 6.76
CA LYS A 70 -11.90 2.25 7.17
C LYS A 70 -12.77 2.53 8.41
N VAL A 71 -12.25 3.28 9.37
CA VAL A 71 -12.97 3.65 10.61
C VAL A 71 -13.93 4.82 10.41
N ALA A 72 -13.55 5.78 9.55
CA ALA A 72 -14.32 6.99 9.30
C ALA A 72 -15.53 6.75 8.40
N LEU A 73 -15.37 5.94 7.35
CA LEU A 73 -16.42 5.72 6.33
C LEU A 73 -17.80 5.34 6.90
N PRO A 74 -17.94 4.40 7.87
CA PRO A 74 -19.24 4.07 8.42
C PRO A 74 -19.92 5.19 9.20
N LYS A 75 -19.15 6.25 9.56
CA LYS A 75 -19.63 7.41 10.32
C LYS A 75 -19.92 8.62 9.41
N MET A 76 -19.55 8.55 8.14
CA MET A 76 -19.76 9.63 7.19
C MET A 76 -21.19 9.62 6.63
N PRO A 77 -21.76 10.80 6.33
CA PRO A 77 -23.02 10.89 5.60
C PRO A 77 -22.91 10.18 4.24
N VAL A 78 -23.91 9.40 3.87
CA VAL A 78 -23.97 8.66 2.58
C VAL A 78 -23.81 9.61 1.38
N SER A 79 -24.25 10.87 1.52
CA SER A 79 -24.07 11.89 0.48
C SER A 79 -22.63 12.11 0.06
N LEU A 80 -21.68 11.91 0.97
CA LEU A 80 -20.22 12.05 0.72
C LEU A 80 -19.59 10.78 0.11
N ILE A 81 -20.33 9.67 0.07
CA ILE A 81 -19.84 8.42 -0.53
C ILE A 81 -20.08 8.48 -2.04
N ASN A 82 -19.01 8.46 -2.81
CA ASN A 82 -19.07 8.43 -4.28
C ASN A 82 -18.97 6.98 -4.79
N MET A 83 -20.10 6.28 -4.79
CA MET A 83 -20.19 4.89 -5.25
C MET A 83 -21.43 4.71 -6.16
N PRO A 84 -21.37 3.80 -7.15
CA PRO A 84 -22.54 3.48 -7.96
C PRO A 84 -23.70 2.99 -7.10
N ASN A 85 -24.93 3.41 -7.45
CA ASN A 85 -26.18 2.99 -6.79
C ASN A 85 -26.15 3.14 -5.26
N LYS A 86 -25.54 4.23 -4.76
CA LYS A 86 -25.31 4.42 -3.33
C LYS A 86 -26.57 4.41 -2.48
N GLU A 87 -27.71 4.92 -3.00
CA GLU A 87 -29.00 4.92 -2.31
C GLU A 87 -29.48 3.49 -2.06
N TYR A 88 -29.26 2.58 -3.01
CA TYR A 88 -29.57 1.15 -2.86
C TYR A 88 -28.64 0.47 -1.86
N TRP A 89 -27.33 0.64 -2.05
CA TRP A 89 -26.33 -0.09 -1.26
C TRP A 89 -26.21 0.39 0.18
N PHE A 90 -26.44 1.70 0.42
CA PHE A 90 -26.34 2.28 1.77
C PHE A 90 -27.71 2.52 2.43
N ALA A 91 -28.79 1.93 1.90
CA ALA A 91 -30.06 1.82 2.63
C ALA A 91 -29.85 1.08 3.96
N PRO A 92 -30.64 1.40 5.01
CA PRO A 92 -30.43 0.86 6.38
C PRO A 92 -30.26 -0.67 6.43
N GLU A 93 -30.98 -1.41 5.58
CA GLU A 93 -30.99 -2.87 5.56
C GLU A 93 -29.68 -3.46 4.99
N ARG A 94 -28.97 -2.71 4.15
CA ARG A 94 -27.78 -3.15 3.40
C ARG A 94 -26.50 -2.43 3.80
N ALA A 95 -26.60 -1.30 4.50
CA ALA A 95 -25.46 -0.44 4.84
C ALA A 95 -24.34 -1.20 5.57
N LYS A 96 -24.68 -2.10 6.50
CA LYS A 96 -23.70 -2.90 7.24
C LYS A 96 -22.85 -3.78 6.31
N ASP A 97 -23.48 -4.44 5.35
CA ASP A 97 -22.77 -5.32 4.41
C ASP A 97 -21.95 -4.50 3.41
N SER A 98 -22.48 -3.37 2.95
CA SER A 98 -21.77 -2.44 2.06
C SER A 98 -20.51 -1.86 2.73
N PHE A 99 -20.59 -1.42 3.98
CA PHE A 99 -19.42 -1.02 4.75
C PHE A 99 -18.45 -2.18 5.01
N GLY A 100 -18.95 -3.41 5.14
CA GLY A 100 -18.13 -4.63 5.20
C GLY A 100 -17.31 -4.84 3.92
N ILE A 101 -17.91 -4.62 2.75
CA ILE A 101 -17.24 -4.70 1.44
C ILE A 101 -16.13 -3.63 1.34
N LEU A 102 -16.44 -2.38 1.71
CA LEU A 102 -15.47 -1.28 1.72
C LEU A 102 -14.32 -1.53 2.70
N THR A 103 -14.63 -2.02 3.91
CA THR A 103 -13.62 -2.44 4.89
C THR A 103 -12.66 -3.47 4.29
N GLY A 104 -13.19 -4.51 3.66
CA GLY A 104 -12.38 -5.54 2.99
C GLY A 104 -11.53 -5.00 1.83
N PHE A 105 -12.05 -4.00 1.11
CA PHE A 105 -11.28 -3.29 0.08
C PHE A 105 -10.07 -2.57 0.69
N PHE A 106 -10.25 -1.74 1.72
CA PHE A 106 -9.16 -1.02 2.37
C PHE A 106 -8.15 -1.95 3.04
N GLU A 107 -8.59 -3.06 3.62
CA GLU A 107 -7.71 -4.08 4.19
C GLU A 107 -6.78 -4.68 3.14
N ARG A 108 -7.32 -5.07 1.97
CA ARG A 108 -6.50 -5.60 0.87
C ARG A 108 -5.55 -4.55 0.31
N MET A 109 -6.02 -3.30 0.16
CA MET A 109 -5.17 -2.20 -0.30
C MET A 109 -4.04 -1.90 0.68
N THR A 110 -4.31 -1.92 1.99
CA THR A 110 -3.26 -1.72 3.00
C THR A 110 -2.18 -2.78 2.90
N CYS A 111 -2.54 -4.08 2.91
CA CYS A 111 -1.55 -5.15 2.81
C CYS A 111 -0.76 -5.05 1.49
N ALA A 112 -1.42 -4.87 0.35
CA ALA A 112 -0.72 -4.76 -0.92
C ALA A 112 0.25 -3.57 -0.97
N LEU A 113 -0.15 -2.43 -0.40
CA LEU A 113 0.69 -1.23 -0.34
C LEU A 113 1.90 -1.43 0.59
N VAL A 114 1.69 -1.97 1.79
CA VAL A 114 2.77 -2.22 2.75
C VAL A 114 3.77 -3.22 2.21
N LEU A 115 3.29 -4.31 1.61
CA LEU A 115 4.15 -5.28 0.94
C LEU A 115 4.96 -4.64 -0.20
N PHE A 116 4.29 -3.87 -1.07
CA PHE A 116 4.96 -3.17 -2.18
C PHE A 116 6.04 -2.22 -1.67
N LEU A 117 5.72 -1.38 -0.68
CA LEU A 117 6.70 -0.48 -0.07
C LEU A 117 7.87 -1.26 0.56
N GLY A 118 7.61 -2.35 1.29
CA GLY A 118 8.66 -3.17 1.86
C GLY A 118 9.63 -3.74 0.81
N LEU A 119 9.09 -4.19 -0.33
CA LEU A 119 9.90 -4.70 -1.45
C LEU A 119 10.71 -3.59 -2.13
N ILE A 120 10.12 -2.40 -2.33
CA ILE A 120 10.84 -1.24 -2.87
C ILE A 120 11.95 -0.79 -1.91
N PHE A 121 11.69 -0.76 -0.60
CA PHE A 121 12.72 -0.46 0.40
C PHE A 121 13.91 -1.42 0.26
N ALA A 122 13.64 -2.73 0.22
CA ALA A 122 14.69 -3.74 0.09
C ALA A 122 15.47 -3.60 -1.23
N ASP A 123 14.78 -3.37 -2.35
CA ASP A 123 15.43 -3.19 -3.67
C ASP A 123 16.31 -1.93 -3.69
N THR A 124 15.85 -0.82 -3.08
CA THR A 124 16.64 0.41 -2.91
C THR A 124 17.88 0.14 -2.07
N CYS A 125 17.76 -0.56 -0.94
CA CYS A 125 18.90 -0.91 -0.10
C CYS A 125 19.90 -1.79 -0.85
N VAL A 126 19.45 -2.84 -1.51
CA VAL A 126 20.31 -3.73 -2.31
C VAL A 126 20.99 -2.97 -3.44
N SER A 127 20.31 -2.02 -4.09
CA SER A 127 20.89 -1.19 -5.14
C SER A 127 22.04 -0.32 -4.64
N ASN A 128 21.93 0.20 -3.42
CA ASN A 128 22.99 1.00 -2.78
C ASN A 128 24.18 0.19 -2.26
N LEU A 129 24.04 -1.13 -2.15
CA LEU A 129 25.13 -2.03 -1.75
C LEU A 129 25.92 -2.61 -2.93
N ARG A 130 25.57 -2.27 -4.17
CA ARG A 130 26.29 -2.73 -5.35
C ARG A 130 27.54 -1.88 -5.59
N GLU A 131 28.53 -2.44 -6.25
CA GLU A 131 29.75 -1.72 -6.70
C GLU A 131 29.39 -0.52 -7.58
N VAL A 132 28.42 -0.70 -8.49
CA VAL A 132 27.81 0.39 -9.25
C VAL A 132 26.37 0.55 -8.76
N VAL A 133 26.10 1.69 -8.12
CA VAL A 133 24.77 2.00 -7.63
C VAL A 133 23.81 2.15 -8.79
N GLN A 134 22.90 1.20 -8.94
CA GLN A 134 21.91 1.18 -10.01
C GLN A 134 20.69 0.36 -9.59
N LEU A 135 19.49 0.88 -9.85
CA LEU A 135 18.25 0.16 -9.64
C LEU A 135 18.13 -1.02 -10.63
N ASN A 136 17.75 -2.19 -10.14
CA ASN A 136 17.49 -3.32 -11.00
C ASN A 136 16.11 -3.19 -11.65
N THR A 137 16.06 -2.60 -12.84
CA THR A 137 14.80 -2.41 -13.58
C THR A 137 14.11 -3.74 -13.92
N MET A 138 14.83 -4.86 -14.00
CA MET A 138 14.25 -6.18 -14.23
C MET A 138 13.47 -6.72 -13.04
N THR A 139 13.75 -6.25 -11.83
CA THR A 139 12.98 -6.57 -10.63
C THR A 139 11.93 -5.48 -10.34
N PHE A 140 12.31 -4.22 -10.47
CA PHE A 140 11.45 -3.09 -10.15
C PHE A 140 10.22 -2.99 -11.05
N ILE A 141 10.40 -3.06 -12.40
CA ILE A 141 9.29 -2.89 -13.34
C ILE A 141 8.20 -3.97 -13.18
N PRO A 142 8.50 -5.28 -13.12
CA PRO A 142 7.49 -6.29 -12.84
C PRO A 142 6.78 -6.08 -11.50
N LEU A 143 7.50 -5.71 -10.44
CA LEU A 143 6.92 -5.43 -9.14
C LEU A 143 5.93 -4.26 -9.19
N LEU A 144 6.31 -3.16 -9.85
CA LEU A 144 5.44 -2.01 -10.07
C LEU A 144 4.18 -2.39 -10.87
N LEU A 145 4.34 -3.14 -11.97
CA LEU A 145 3.23 -3.58 -12.81
C LEU A 145 2.27 -4.52 -12.07
N LEU A 146 2.80 -5.42 -11.25
CA LEU A 146 1.98 -6.29 -10.39
C LEU A 146 1.17 -5.49 -9.37
N PHE A 147 1.80 -4.52 -8.70
CA PHE A 147 1.11 -3.66 -7.75
C PHE A 147 0.03 -2.81 -8.43
N VAL A 148 0.36 -2.13 -9.53
CA VAL A 148 -0.59 -1.30 -10.29
C VAL A 148 -1.74 -2.16 -10.83
N GLY A 149 -1.45 -3.33 -11.40
CA GLY A 149 -2.46 -4.29 -11.86
C GLY A 149 -3.38 -4.74 -10.75
N PHE A 150 -2.83 -5.03 -9.56
CA PHE A 150 -3.64 -5.37 -8.37
C PHE A 150 -4.55 -4.22 -7.95
N VAL A 151 -4.04 -2.99 -7.93
CA VAL A 151 -4.83 -1.78 -7.60
C VAL A 151 -6.01 -1.64 -8.58
N PHE A 152 -5.73 -1.68 -9.89
CA PHE A 152 -6.79 -1.59 -10.91
C PHE A 152 -7.80 -2.72 -10.78
N TRP A 153 -7.35 -3.96 -10.62
CA TRP A 153 -8.24 -5.11 -10.43
C TRP A 153 -9.14 -4.92 -9.20
N ASN A 154 -8.58 -4.48 -8.07
CA ASN A 154 -9.32 -4.31 -6.83
C ASN A 154 -10.35 -3.16 -6.93
N VAL A 155 -10.00 -2.06 -7.60
CA VAL A 155 -10.92 -0.94 -7.87
C VAL A 155 -12.04 -1.38 -8.82
N ILE A 156 -11.72 -2.04 -9.95
CA ILE A 156 -12.71 -2.53 -10.90
C ILE A 156 -13.66 -3.54 -10.23
N TRP A 157 -13.12 -4.45 -9.41
CA TRP A 157 -13.91 -5.40 -8.64
C TRP A 157 -14.89 -4.66 -7.71
N LEU A 158 -14.43 -3.63 -7.01
CA LEU A 158 -15.28 -2.84 -6.11
C LEU A 158 -16.40 -2.14 -6.89
N LEU A 159 -16.07 -1.44 -7.98
CA LEU A 159 -17.04 -0.73 -8.80
C LEU A 159 -18.08 -1.70 -9.42
N ARG A 160 -17.64 -2.85 -9.94
CA ARG A 160 -18.55 -3.88 -10.47
C ARG A 160 -19.47 -4.41 -9.38
N LYS A 161 -18.96 -4.62 -8.16
CA LYS A 161 -19.77 -5.10 -7.03
C LYS A 161 -20.90 -4.13 -6.70
N PHE A 162 -20.63 -2.82 -6.69
CA PHE A 162 -21.63 -1.79 -6.40
C PHE A 162 -22.49 -1.39 -7.60
N ASN A 163 -22.10 -1.76 -8.82
CA ASN A 163 -22.90 -1.47 -10.01
C ASN A 163 -24.08 -2.46 -10.21
N VAL A 164 -24.04 -3.63 -9.59
CA VAL A 164 -25.12 -4.62 -9.68
C VAL A 164 -26.19 -4.27 -8.64
N VAL A 165 -27.40 -3.95 -9.13
CA VAL A 165 -28.62 -3.82 -8.31
C VAL A 165 -29.43 -5.07 -8.56
N SER A 166 -29.65 -5.90 -7.52
CA SER A 166 -30.58 -7.03 -7.63
C SER A 166 -31.99 -6.48 -7.71
N SER A 167 -32.64 -6.62 -8.87
CA SER A 167 -34.08 -6.40 -9.04
C SER A 167 -34.82 -7.54 -8.31
N HIS A 168 -35.26 -7.26 -7.09
CA HIS A 168 -36.27 -8.08 -6.39
C HIS A 168 -37.55 -7.30 -6.30
#